data_260a2f754be42ffefe3116d17715ae02
#
_entry.id   260a2f754be42ffefe3116d17715ae02
#
_cell.length_a   1.000
_cell.length_b   1.000
_cell.length_c   1.000
_cell.angle_alpha   90.00
_cell.angle_beta   90.00
_cell.angle_gamma   90.00
#
_symmetry.space_group_name_H-M   'P 1'
#
loop_
_entity.id
_entity.type
_entity.pdbx_description
1 polymer ?
#
loop_
_entity_poly.entity_id
_entity_poly.type
_entity_poly.pdbx_seq_one_letter_code
_entity_poly.pdbx_strand_id
1 'polypeptide(L)'
;MGDADAAPLLEVGQVTKQFPGVQALQDVDLTLNRGEVLAVIGENGAGKSTLMKILAGVQPLDTGEIRIDGKIVQLVSVEAALSQGIALIHQELNLADNLDVGANIFLGREPCRFGLIDHDRVHRESQQFLEMVGLAVDSATLVKELTVGRQQMVEIAKALSINARGLIMDEPTSSLAQRETENLFQVINDLRVSGVSIIYISHRLSEVPGSTGHREAHCGRRAISSHLGLRRNRDPEVNIAL
;
A
#
# COMPACT_ATOMS: atom_id res chain seq x y z
N MET A 1 -23.99 -11.57 -10.06
CA MET A 1 -24.18 -12.15 -8.73
C MET A 1 -22.84 -11.91 -8.05
N GLY A 2 -22.72 -10.82 -7.28
CA GLY A 2 -21.45 -10.43 -6.64
C GLY A 2 -21.17 -11.33 -5.44
N ASP A 3 -19.91 -11.70 -5.27
CA ASP A 3 -19.35 -12.42 -4.11
C ASP A 3 -19.51 -11.60 -2.81
N ALA A 4 -20.72 -11.53 -2.28
CA ALA A 4 -21.02 -10.86 -1.02
C ALA A 4 -20.62 -11.71 0.21
N ASP A 5 -19.98 -12.87 0.01
CA ASP A 5 -19.68 -13.86 1.07
C ASP A 5 -18.18 -14.21 1.17
N ALA A 6 -17.30 -13.53 0.43
CA ALA A 6 -15.86 -13.73 0.54
C ALA A 6 -15.31 -12.93 1.74
N ALA A 7 -14.56 -13.59 2.63
CA ALA A 7 -13.87 -12.93 3.74
C ALA A 7 -13.02 -11.74 3.23
N PRO A 8 -12.96 -10.62 3.98
CA PRO A 8 -12.07 -9.51 3.67
C PRO A 8 -10.63 -9.97 3.47
N LEU A 9 -9.85 -9.22 2.70
CA LEU A 9 -8.41 -9.50 2.57
C LEU A 9 -7.71 -9.30 3.91
N LEU A 10 -8.00 -8.18 4.58
CA LEU A 10 -7.37 -7.78 5.83
C LEU A 10 -8.41 -7.23 6.80
N GLU A 11 -8.32 -7.66 8.05
CA GLU A 11 -9.10 -7.11 9.16
C GLU A 11 -8.16 -6.80 10.33
N VAL A 12 -8.37 -5.66 10.93
CA VAL A 12 -7.70 -5.17 12.13
C VAL A 12 -8.78 -5.08 13.21
N GLY A 13 -8.61 -5.77 14.33
CA GLY A 13 -9.56 -5.78 15.43
C GLY A 13 -8.94 -5.23 16.72
N GLN A 14 -9.46 -4.11 17.20
CA GLN A 14 -9.13 -3.46 18.49
C GLN A 14 -7.61 -3.31 18.71
N VAL A 15 -6.88 -2.92 17.67
CA VAL A 15 -5.44 -2.76 17.74
C VAL A 15 -5.07 -1.52 18.54
N THR A 16 -4.24 -1.73 19.55
CA THR A 16 -3.69 -0.67 20.41
C THR A 16 -2.16 -0.65 20.29
N LYS A 17 -1.59 0.54 20.30
CA LYS A 17 -0.15 0.78 20.34
C LYS A 17 0.21 1.96 21.22
N GLN A 18 1.08 1.73 22.19
CA GLN A 18 1.58 2.74 23.10
C GLN A 18 3.10 2.90 22.96
N PHE A 19 3.56 4.13 22.93
CA PHE A 19 4.96 4.49 23.07
C PHE A 19 5.16 5.24 24.40
N PRO A 20 6.41 5.37 24.91
CA PRO A 20 6.66 6.14 26.13
C PRO A 20 6.06 7.54 26.04
N GLY A 21 5.05 7.81 26.90
CA GLY A 21 4.35 9.10 26.97
C GLY A 21 3.30 9.38 25.88
N VAL A 22 3.09 8.49 24.90
CA VAL A 22 2.12 8.70 23.81
C VAL A 22 1.37 7.42 23.49
N GLN A 23 0.04 7.48 23.53
CA GLN A 23 -0.81 6.42 22.97
C GLN A 23 -1.04 6.74 21.49
N ALA A 24 -0.41 5.95 20.61
CA ALA A 24 -0.45 6.18 19.18
C ALA A 24 -1.70 5.59 18.52
N LEU A 25 -2.17 4.43 19.01
CA LEU A 25 -3.40 3.76 18.56
C LEU A 25 -4.18 3.29 19.79
N GLN A 26 -5.50 3.40 19.75
CA GLN A 26 -6.40 2.92 20.80
C GLN A 26 -7.61 2.24 20.17
N ASP A 27 -7.72 0.92 20.38
CA ASP A 27 -8.85 0.09 19.96
C ASP A 27 -9.27 0.33 18.50
N VAL A 28 -8.26 0.34 17.59
CA VAL A 28 -8.47 0.64 16.18
C VAL A 28 -9.01 -0.58 15.46
N ASP A 29 -10.09 -0.38 14.72
CA ASP A 29 -10.68 -1.35 13.80
C ASP A 29 -10.51 -0.84 12.36
N LEU A 30 -10.18 -1.75 11.43
CA LEU A 30 -10.10 -1.47 10.00
C LEU A 30 -10.38 -2.74 9.21
N THR A 31 -11.12 -2.61 8.12
CA THR A 31 -11.38 -3.72 7.19
C THR A 31 -11.04 -3.29 5.78
N LEU A 32 -10.27 -4.11 5.07
CA LEU A 32 -9.96 -3.97 3.65
C LEU A 32 -10.53 -5.17 2.89
N ASN A 33 -11.48 -4.90 2.01
CA ASN A 33 -12.05 -5.94 1.16
C ASN A 33 -11.12 -6.25 -0.02
N ARG A 34 -11.38 -7.38 -0.70
CA ARG A 34 -10.62 -7.74 -1.90
C ARG A 34 -10.95 -6.81 -3.06
N GLY A 35 -9.91 -6.35 -3.76
CA GLY A 35 -10.07 -5.42 -4.88
C GLY A 35 -10.68 -4.08 -4.48
N GLU A 36 -10.46 -3.64 -3.24
CA GLU A 36 -10.91 -2.36 -2.70
C GLU A 36 -9.75 -1.36 -2.62
N VAL A 37 -10.05 -0.09 -2.87
CA VAL A 37 -9.18 1.02 -2.48
C VAL A 37 -9.77 1.67 -1.22
N LEU A 38 -9.09 1.49 -0.09
CA LEU A 38 -9.45 2.09 1.19
C LEU A 38 -8.59 3.33 1.44
N ALA A 39 -9.19 4.50 1.46
CA ALA A 39 -8.49 5.72 1.82
C ALA A 39 -8.50 5.93 3.34
N VAL A 40 -7.31 6.06 3.93
CA VAL A 40 -7.13 6.39 5.34
C VAL A 40 -6.67 7.84 5.45
N ILE A 41 -7.59 8.71 5.91
CA ILE A 41 -7.37 10.15 5.97
C ILE A 41 -7.33 10.59 7.43
N GLY A 42 -6.46 11.53 7.77
CA GLY A 42 -6.37 12.10 9.11
C GLY A 42 -5.19 13.06 9.25
N GLU A 43 -5.20 13.86 10.29
CA GLU A 43 -4.12 14.80 10.60
C GLU A 43 -2.79 14.09 10.89
N ASN A 44 -1.69 14.84 10.81
CA ASN A 44 -0.38 14.37 11.22
C ASN A 44 -0.41 14.02 12.73
N GLY A 45 0.14 12.86 13.09
CA GLY A 45 0.10 12.35 14.45
C GLY A 45 -1.17 11.57 14.83
N ALA A 46 -2.13 11.37 13.91
CA ALA A 46 -3.34 10.58 14.15
C ALA A 46 -3.11 9.04 14.22
N GLY A 47 -1.87 8.58 14.20
CA GLY A 47 -1.55 7.15 14.29
C GLY A 47 -1.53 6.39 12.96
N LYS A 48 -1.85 7.03 11.82
CA LYS A 48 -1.90 6.37 10.50
C LYS A 48 -0.62 5.60 10.17
N SER A 49 0.53 6.28 10.19
CA SER A 49 1.82 5.65 9.89
C SER A 49 2.20 4.57 10.92
N THR A 50 1.74 4.67 12.18
CA THR A 50 1.93 3.61 13.17
C THR A 50 1.14 2.36 12.81
N LEU A 51 -0.14 2.50 12.44
CA LEU A 51 -0.95 1.38 11.98
C LEU A 51 -0.33 0.71 10.75
N MET A 52 0.11 1.51 9.76
CA MET A 52 0.73 0.96 8.54
C MET A 52 2.04 0.23 8.83
N LYS A 53 2.87 0.73 9.74
CA LYS A 53 4.10 0.03 10.18
C LYS A 53 3.78 -1.29 10.88
N ILE A 54 2.67 -1.37 11.61
CA ILE A 54 2.21 -2.62 12.21
C ILE A 54 1.77 -3.61 11.12
N LEU A 55 0.95 -3.17 10.17
CA LEU A 55 0.49 -3.99 9.06
C LEU A 55 1.62 -4.46 8.12
N ALA A 56 2.68 -3.66 8.01
CA ALA A 56 3.88 -4.01 7.26
C ALA A 56 4.90 -4.85 8.05
N GLY A 57 4.60 -5.20 9.31
CA GLY A 57 5.50 -5.99 10.15
C GLY A 57 6.76 -5.24 10.63
N VAL A 58 6.79 -3.90 10.49
CA VAL A 58 7.90 -3.06 10.95
C VAL A 58 7.85 -2.85 12.46
N GLN A 59 6.65 -2.87 13.04
CA GLN A 59 6.43 -2.70 14.48
C GLN A 59 5.38 -3.71 14.97
N PRO A 60 5.56 -4.29 16.18
CA PRO A 60 4.52 -5.13 16.78
C PRO A 60 3.37 -4.27 17.32
N LEU A 61 2.16 -4.79 17.29
CA LEU A 61 1.04 -4.28 18.08
C LEU A 61 1.22 -4.66 19.57
N ASP A 62 0.55 -3.93 20.48
CA ASP A 62 0.58 -4.26 21.91
C ASP A 62 -0.62 -5.14 22.29
N THR A 63 -1.83 -4.80 21.81
CA THR A 63 -3.06 -5.60 21.97
C THR A 63 -3.90 -5.54 20.71
N GLY A 64 -4.86 -6.45 20.59
CA GLY A 64 -5.72 -6.60 19.42
C GLY A 64 -5.27 -7.75 18.52
N GLU A 65 -5.88 -7.86 17.35
CA GLU A 65 -5.56 -8.92 16.40
C GLU A 65 -5.57 -8.41 14.96
N ILE A 66 -4.82 -9.09 14.10
CA ILE A 66 -4.84 -8.88 12.65
C ILE A 66 -5.25 -10.20 12.02
N ARG A 67 -6.18 -10.13 11.07
CA ARG A 67 -6.62 -11.28 10.28
C ARG A 67 -6.34 -11.02 8.80
N ILE A 68 -5.83 -12.03 8.12
CA ILE A 68 -5.69 -12.06 6.66
C ILE A 68 -6.43 -13.29 6.17
N ASP A 69 -7.33 -13.10 5.20
CA ASP A 69 -8.23 -14.17 4.71
C ASP A 69 -9.03 -14.84 5.84
N GLY A 70 -9.47 -14.05 6.85
CA GLY A 70 -10.19 -14.52 8.03
C GLY A 70 -9.34 -15.27 9.06
N LYS A 71 -8.02 -15.44 8.84
CA LYS A 71 -7.12 -16.15 9.77
C LYS A 71 -6.30 -15.16 10.57
N ILE A 72 -6.22 -15.36 11.89
CA ILE A 72 -5.35 -14.55 12.74
C ILE A 72 -3.90 -14.79 12.34
N VAL A 73 -3.16 -13.70 12.13
CA VAL A 73 -1.75 -13.70 11.74
C VAL A 73 -0.92 -12.83 12.67
N GLN A 74 0.36 -13.16 12.81
CA GLN A 74 1.33 -12.33 13.51
C GLN A 74 2.32 -11.75 12.50
N LEU A 75 2.26 -10.45 12.30
CA LEU A 75 3.15 -9.73 11.39
C LEU A 75 4.37 -9.23 12.18
N VAL A 76 5.27 -10.14 12.53
CA VAL A 76 6.43 -9.87 13.39
C VAL A 76 7.65 -9.36 12.64
N SER A 77 7.64 -9.39 11.33
CA SER A 77 8.68 -8.85 10.44
C SER A 77 8.11 -8.47 9.08
N VAL A 78 8.88 -7.70 8.32
CA VAL A 78 8.53 -7.32 6.96
C VAL A 78 8.34 -8.57 6.08
N GLU A 79 9.22 -9.57 6.23
CA GLU A 79 9.13 -10.83 5.49
C GLU A 79 7.83 -11.58 5.82
N ALA A 80 7.39 -11.53 7.09
CA ALA A 80 6.12 -12.12 7.49
C ALA A 80 4.94 -11.42 6.81
N ALA A 81 4.93 -10.08 6.72
CA ALA A 81 3.90 -9.33 6.01
C ALA A 81 3.91 -9.63 4.50
N LEU A 82 5.10 -9.63 3.88
CA LEU A 82 5.26 -9.96 2.47
C LEU A 82 4.80 -11.39 2.15
N SER A 83 5.08 -12.36 3.02
CA SER A 83 4.63 -13.75 2.85
C SER A 83 3.10 -13.90 2.89
N GLN A 84 2.41 -12.98 3.58
CA GLN A 84 0.96 -12.86 3.57
C GLN A 84 0.42 -12.05 2.38
N GLY A 85 1.31 -11.53 1.52
CA GLY A 85 0.96 -10.72 0.36
C GLY A 85 0.63 -9.26 0.70
N ILE A 86 1.10 -8.75 1.84
CA ILE A 86 0.96 -7.33 2.22
C ILE A 86 2.30 -6.64 2.02
N ALA A 87 2.32 -5.58 1.19
CA ALA A 87 3.52 -4.78 0.92
C ALA A 87 3.27 -3.30 1.26
N LEU A 88 4.28 -2.65 1.83
CA LEU A 88 4.28 -1.22 2.14
C LEU A 88 5.16 -0.48 1.14
N ILE A 89 4.59 0.52 0.51
CA ILE A 89 5.27 1.51 -0.32
C ILE A 89 5.41 2.76 0.55
N HIS A 90 6.64 3.08 0.91
CA HIS A 90 6.95 4.22 1.76
C HIS A 90 6.82 5.55 1.01
N GLN A 91 6.64 6.63 1.76
CA GLN A 91 6.70 7.99 1.24
C GLN A 91 8.07 8.31 0.62
N GLU A 92 9.16 7.83 1.25
CA GLU A 92 10.52 7.89 0.69
C GLU A 92 10.78 6.62 -0.13
N LEU A 93 11.29 6.80 -1.35
CA LEU A 93 11.56 5.70 -2.25
C LEU A 93 12.73 4.84 -1.73
N ASN A 94 12.51 3.53 -1.67
CA ASN A 94 13.51 2.53 -1.23
C ASN A 94 14.14 1.81 -2.43
N LEU A 95 14.59 2.58 -3.41
CA LEU A 95 15.28 2.09 -4.59
C LEU A 95 16.80 2.36 -4.49
N ALA A 96 17.58 1.47 -5.06
CA ALA A 96 19.02 1.66 -5.20
C ALA A 96 19.30 2.43 -6.49
N ASP A 97 19.66 3.69 -6.39
CA ASP A 97 19.83 4.62 -7.51
C ASP A 97 20.90 4.17 -8.53
N ASN A 98 21.90 3.42 -8.05
CA ASN A 98 23.02 2.92 -8.85
C ASN A 98 22.74 1.57 -9.51
N LEU A 99 21.59 0.98 -9.29
CA LEU A 99 21.11 -0.22 -9.94
C LEU A 99 20.08 0.12 -11.04
N ASP A 100 19.97 -0.76 -12.01
CA ASP A 100 18.92 -0.67 -13.01
C ASP A 100 17.54 -1.02 -12.45
N VAL A 101 16.51 -0.77 -13.23
CA VAL A 101 15.10 -1.00 -12.86
C VAL A 101 14.85 -2.48 -12.59
N GLY A 102 15.36 -3.38 -13.45
CA GLY A 102 15.16 -4.82 -13.29
C GLY A 102 15.81 -5.35 -12.02
N ALA A 103 17.04 -4.92 -11.72
CA ALA A 103 17.74 -5.27 -10.49
C ALA A 103 17.01 -4.74 -9.25
N ASN A 104 16.42 -3.54 -9.29
CA ASN A 104 15.62 -3.00 -8.18
C ASN A 104 14.33 -3.81 -7.96
N ILE A 105 13.63 -4.24 -9.01
CA ILE A 105 12.40 -5.04 -8.91
C ILE A 105 12.70 -6.38 -8.22
N PHE A 106 13.81 -7.02 -8.52
CA PHE A 106 14.18 -8.32 -7.97
C PHE A 106 15.21 -8.26 -6.83
N LEU A 107 15.52 -7.08 -6.30
CA LEU A 107 16.55 -6.87 -5.26
C LEU A 107 16.39 -7.85 -4.09
N GLY A 108 17.44 -8.64 -3.84
CA GLY A 108 17.48 -9.68 -2.81
C GLY A 108 16.74 -10.97 -3.16
N ARG A 109 16.21 -11.08 -4.39
CA ARG A 109 15.47 -12.26 -4.90
C ARG A 109 15.78 -12.53 -6.36
N GLU A 110 16.96 -12.10 -6.78
CA GLU A 110 17.38 -12.17 -8.17
C GLU A 110 17.32 -13.61 -8.67
N PRO A 111 16.69 -13.86 -9.84
CA PRO A 111 16.76 -15.16 -10.51
C PRO A 111 18.21 -15.58 -10.71
N CYS A 112 18.56 -16.78 -10.27
CA CYS A 112 19.92 -17.30 -10.39
C CYS A 112 19.96 -18.51 -11.33
N ARG A 113 21.08 -18.63 -12.05
CA ARG A 113 21.43 -19.80 -12.86
C ARG A 113 22.85 -20.23 -12.53
N PHE A 114 23.02 -21.49 -12.13
CA PHE A 114 24.31 -22.05 -11.69
C PHE A 114 25.03 -21.25 -10.58
N GLY A 115 24.26 -20.60 -9.67
CA GLY A 115 24.79 -19.81 -8.57
C GLY A 115 25.20 -18.37 -8.95
N LEU A 116 24.97 -17.94 -10.17
CA LEU A 116 25.17 -16.56 -10.65
C LEU A 116 23.81 -15.93 -10.98
N ILE A 117 23.72 -14.59 -10.85
CA ILE A 117 22.51 -13.85 -11.23
C ILE A 117 22.29 -13.98 -12.73
N ASP A 118 21.09 -14.38 -13.13
CA ASP A 118 20.65 -14.47 -14.52
C ASP A 118 20.04 -13.13 -14.95
N HIS A 119 20.90 -12.20 -15.40
CA HIS A 119 20.49 -10.86 -15.80
C HIS A 119 19.45 -10.86 -16.93
N ASP A 120 19.58 -11.75 -17.91
CA ASP A 120 18.62 -11.86 -19.02
C ASP A 120 17.23 -12.25 -18.50
N ARG A 121 17.20 -13.09 -17.49
CA ARG A 121 15.95 -13.49 -16.82
C ARG A 121 15.39 -12.37 -15.97
N VAL A 122 16.25 -11.66 -15.22
CA VAL A 122 15.84 -10.48 -14.43
C VAL A 122 15.16 -9.46 -15.36
N HIS A 123 15.79 -9.08 -16.47
CA HIS A 123 15.24 -8.09 -17.40
C HIS A 123 13.95 -8.57 -18.07
N ARG A 124 13.91 -9.81 -18.52
CA ARG A 124 12.72 -10.37 -19.16
C ARG A 124 11.53 -10.46 -18.20
N GLU A 125 11.76 -10.93 -16.97
CA GLU A 125 10.69 -11.09 -15.99
C GLU A 125 10.25 -9.76 -15.36
N SER A 126 11.14 -8.76 -15.27
CA SER A 126 10.74 -7.42 -14.77
C SER A 126 9.81 -6.70 -15.73
N GLN A 127 9.92 -6.95 -17.04
CA GLN A 127 9.10 -6.27 -18.04
C GLN A 127 7.61 -6.44 -17.83
N GLN A 128 7.15 -7.63 -17.41
CA GLN A 128 5.73 -7.86 -17.11
C GLN A 128 5.20 -6.96 -15.97
N PHE A 129 6.02 -6.69 -14.94
CA PHE A 129 5.62 -5.84 -13.83
C PHE A 129 5.62 -4.35 -14.23
N LEU A 130 6.55 -3.96 -15.12
CA LEU A 130 6.56 -2.62 -15.71
C LEU A 130 5.32 -2.37 -16.57
N GLU A 131 4.90 -3.37 -17.35
CA GLU A 131 3.67 -3.31 -18.15
C GLU A 131 2.42 -3.19 -17.25
N MET A 132 2.37 -3.94 -16.13
CA MET A 132 1.26 -3.86 -15.17
C MET A 132 1.08 -2.46 -14.57
N VAL A 133 2.17 -1.71 -14.40
CA VAL A 133 2.13 -0.33 -13.88
C VAL A 133 2.16 0.72 -15.01
N GLY A 134 2.03 0.31 -16.26
CA GLY A 134 2.02 1.20 -17.42
C GLY A 134 3.32 1.98 -17.64
N LEU A 135 4.45 1.50 -17.11
CA LEU A 135 5.74 2.17 -17.20
C LEU A 135 6.53 1.69 -18.43
N ALA A 136 6.49 2.48 -19.49
CA ALA A 136 7.29 2.25 -20.70
C ALA A 136 8.74 2.71 -20.47
N VAL A 137 9.57 1.83 -19.92
CA VAL A 137 11.01 2.04 -19.70
C VAL A 137 11.74 0.72 -19.93
N ASP A 138 12.99 0.81 -20.42
CA ASP A 138 13.86 -0.36 -20.49
C ASP A 138 14.29 -0.77 -19.08
N SER A 139 14.13 -2.03 -18.74
CA SER A 139 14.50 -2.57 -17.43
C SER A 139 16.01 -2.46 -17.12
N ALA A 140 16.87 -2.24 -18.13
CA ALA A 140 18.28 -1.94 -17.96
C ALA A 140 18.57 -0.45 -17.66
N THR A 141 17.56 0.43 -17.66
CA THR A 141 17.73 1.85 -17.32
C THR A 141 18.08 1.99 -15.85
N LEU A 142 19.07 2.85 -15.52
CA LEU A 142 19.42 3.15 -14.14
C LEU A 142 18.31 3.94 -13.44
N VAL A 143 17.99 3.57 -12.21
CA VAL A 143 16.90 4.21 -11.45
C VAL A 143 17.14 5.72 -11.28
N LYS A 144 18.38 6.18 -11.06
CA LYS A 144 18.73 7.61 -10.97
C LYS A 144 18.39 8.45 -12.20
N GLU A 145 18.16 7.83 -13.37
CA GLU A 145 17.81 8.51 -14.61
C GLU A 145 16.29 8.73 -14.73
N LEU A 146 15.52 8.14 -13.83
CA LEU A 146 14.06 8.25 -13.82
C LEU A 146 13.60 9.46 -13.02
N THR A 147 12.48 10.06 -13.42
CA THR A 147 11.76 11.04 -12.59
C THR A 147 11.19 10.35 -11.35
N VAL A 148 10.90 11.13 -10.30
CA VAL A 148 10.31 10.62 -9.04
C VAL A 148 9.04 9.83 -9.30
N GLY A 149 8.15 10.30 -10.19
CA GLY A 149 6.93 9.60 -10.55
C GLY A 149 7.20 8.24 -11.22
N ARG A 150 8.23 8.14 -12.06
CA ARG A 150 8.63 6.86 -12.66
C ARG A 150 9.27 5.93 -11.64
N GLN A 151 10.07 6.46 -10.72
CA GLN A 151 10.64 5.68 -9.60
C GLN A 151 9.51 5.11 -8.71
N GLN A 152 8.45 5.90 -8.46
CA GLN A 152 7.25 5.42 -7.75
C GLN A 152 6.60 4.21 -8.46
N MET A 153 6.52 4.24 -9.79
CA MET A 153 6.02 3.09 -10.56
C MET A 153 6.93 1.86 -10.41
N VAL A 154 8.25 2.04 -10.34
CA VAL A 154 9.21 0.94 -10.08
C VAL A 154 8.99 0.34 -8.69
N GLU A 155 8.73 1.14 -7.65
CA GLU A 155 8.38 0.65 -6.30
C GLU A 155 7.10 -0.20 -6.33
N ILE A 156 6.08 0.24 -7.06
CA ILE A 156 4.85 -0.54 -7.22
C ILE A 156 5.13 -1.85 -7.96
N ALA A 157 5.89 -1.80 -9.07
CA ALA A 157 6.28 -2.99 -9.82
C ALA A 157 7.07 -3.99 -8.97
N LYS A 158 7.98 -3.50 -8.11
CA LYS A 158 8.72 -4.29 -7.12
C LYS A 158 7.77 -4.98 -6.13
N ALA A 159 6.77 -4.27 -5.59
CA ALA A 159 5.76 -4.85 -4.71
C ALA A 159 4.92 -5.92 -5.42
N LEU A 160 4.55 -5.70 -6.67
CA LEU A 160 3.81 -6.70 -7.48
C LEU A 160 4.64 -7.95 -7.76
N SER A 161 5.96 -7.82 -7.93
CA SER A 161 6.87 -8.95 -8.21
C SER A 161 6.96 -9.98 -7.07
N ILE A 162 6.50 -9.61 -5.87
CA ILE A 162 6.37 -10.52 -4.72
C ILE A 162 4.94 -11.02 -4.50
N ASN A 163 4.10 -10.93 -5.54
CA ASN A 163 2.68 -11.33 -5.50
C ASN A 163 1.90 -10.61 -4.40
N ALA A 164 2.16 -9.31 -4.19
CA ALA A 164 1.40 -8.51 -3.24
C ALA A 164 -0.07 -8.48 -3.65
N ARG A 165 -0.95 -8.85 -2.72
CA ARG A 165 -2.42 -8.80 -2.85
C ARG A 165 -3.00 -7.57 -2.17
N GLY A 166 -2.26 -7.00 -1.23
CA GLY A 166 -2.57 -5.78 -0.51
C GLY A 166 -1.38 -4.83 -0.56
N LEU A 167 -1.58 -3.63 -1.11
CA LEU A 167 -0.58 -2.57 -1.15
C LEU A 167 -0.97 -1.48 -0.15
N ILE A 168 -0.04 -1.10 0.70
CA ILE A 168 -0.17 0.04 1.58
C ILE A 168 0.69 1.16 0.99
N MET A 169 0.09 2.30 0.68
CA MET A 169 0.77 3.45 0.09
C MET A 169 0.71 4.63 1.07
N ASP A 170 1.87 5.02 1.62
CA ASP A 170 1.97 6.12 2.59
C ASP A 170 2.32 7.43 1.86
N GLU A 171 1.34 8.31 1.70
CA GLU A 171 1.43 9.62 1.02
C GLU A 171 2.14 9.58 -0.35
N PRO A 172 1.75 8.69 -1.27
CA PRO A 172 2.51 8.43 -2.48
C PRO A 172 2.52 9.60 -3.48
N THR A 173 1.68 10.61 -3.27
CA THR A 173 1.56 11.81 -4.12
C THR A 173 2.36 13.01 -3.61
N SER A 174 2.96 12.93 -2.42
CA SER A 174 3.59 14.08 -1.73
C SER A 174 4.70 14.76 -2.53
N SER A 175 5.40 14.02 -3.38
CA SER A 175 6.53 14.50 -4.19
C SER A 175 6.25 14.50 -5.70
N LEU A 176 5.00 14.24 -6.11
CA LEU A 176 4.61 14.08 -7.51
C LEU A 176 4.05 15.38 -8.09
N ALA A 177 4.36 15.67 -9.36
CA ALA A 177 3.65 16.66 -10.14
C ALA A 177 2.21 16.20 -10.42
N GLN A 178 1.30 17.14 -10.69
CA GLN A 178 -0.12 16.83 -10.92
C GLN A 178 -0.32 15.74 -11.98
N ARG A 179 0.39 15.79 -13.10
CA ARG A 179 0.30 14.79 -14.17
C ARG A 179 0.79 13.40 -13.74
N GLU A 180 1.82 13.35 -12.88
CA GLU A 180 2.31 12.08 -12.32
C GLU A 180 1.32 11.49 -11.32
N THR A 181 0.66 12.36 -10.55
CA THR A 181 -0.43 11.97 -9.64
C THR A 181 -1.62 11.37 -10.40
N GLU A 182 -2.03 11.98 -11.52
CA GLU A 182 -3.09 11.44 -12.38
C GLU A 182 -2.72 10.05 -12.93
N ASN A 183 -1.48 9.86 -13.36
CA ASN A 183 -0.98 8.57 -13.81
C ASN A 183 -0.98 7.53 -12.68
N LEU A 184 -0.54 7.91 -11.47
CA LEU A 184 -0.57 7.02 -10.31
C LEU A 184 -2.00 6.55 -10.00
N PHE A 185 -2.98 7.43 -10.04
CA PHE A 185 -4.38 7.05 -9.80
C PHE A 185 -4.93 6.11 -10.88
N GLN A 186 -4.51 6.29 -12.14
CA GLN A 186 -4.86 5.35 -13.19
C GLN A 186 -4.31 3.96 -12.88
N VAL A 187 -3.04 3.87 -12.49
CA VAL A 187 -2.41 2.60 -12.10
C VAL A 187 -3.11 1.97 -10.88
N ILE A 188 -3.44 2.77 -9.85
CA ILE A 188 -4.20 2.31 -8.68
C ILE A 188 -5.53 1.68 -9.11
N ASN A 189 -6.26 2.33 -10.01
CA ASN A 189 -7.52 1.81 -10.52
C ASN A 189 -7.34 0.51 -11.31
N ASP A 190 -6.33 0.43 -12.18
CA ASP A 190 -6.04 -0.75 -12.98
C ASP A 190 -5.64 -1.94 -12.09
N LEU A 191 -4.84 -1.71 -11.06
CA LEU A 191 -4.48 -2.71 -10.05
C LEU A 191 -5.71 -3.18 -9.26
N ARG A 192 -6.59 -2.26 -8.86
CA ARG A 192 -7.85 -2.61 -8.19
C ARG A 192 -8.71 -3.53 -9.07
N VAL A 193 -8.86 -3.18 -10.34
CA VAL A 193 -9.62 -3.99 -11.31
C VAL A 193 -8.99 -5.38 -11.50
N SER A 194 -7.67 -5.48 -11.42
CA SER A 194 -6.94 -6.77 -11.47
C SER A 194 -7.03 -7.57 -10.16
N GLY A 195 -7.70 -7.04 -9.11
CA GLY A 195 -7.95 -7.72 -7.84
C GLY A 195 -6.96 -7.40 -6.72
N VAL A 196 -6.04 -6.47 -6.92
CA VAL A 196 -5.15 -5.96 -5.88
C VAL A 196 -5.92 -5.00 -4.97
N SER A 197 -5.83 -5.19 -3.66
CA SER A 197 -6.46 -4.31 -2.66
C SER A 197 -5.45 -3.25 -2.22
N ILE A 198 -5.91 -2.02 -1.97
CA ILE A 198 -5.00 -0.90 -1.72
C ILE A 198 -5.47 -0.11 -0.50
N ILE A 199 -4.56 0.14 0.46
CA ILE A 199 -4.73 1.15 1.50
C ILE A 199 -3.95 2.39 1.07
N TYR A 200 -4.67 3.47 0.80
CA TYR A 200 -4.11 4.74 0.38
C TYR A 200 -4.15 5.74 1.53
N ILE A 201 -2.99 6.20 1.99
CA ILE A 201 -2.90 7.18 3.08
C ILE A 201 -2.66 8.55 2.50
N SER A 202 -3.46 9.52 2.94
CA SER A 202 -3.26 10.93 2.62
C SER A 202 -3.69 11.81 3.80
N HIS A 203 -3.08 12.98 3.89
CA HIS A 203 -3.55 14.06 4.76
C HIS A 203 -4.47 15.04 4.00
N ARG A 204 -4.70 14.85 2.69
CA ARG A 204 -5.50 15.72 1.82
C ARG A 204 -6.67 14.96 1.21
N LEU A 205 -7.88 15.36 1.58
CA LEU A 205 -9.12 14.82 0.99
C LEU A 205 -9.21 15.04 -0.54
N SER A 206 -8.65 16.15 -1.03
CA SER A 206 -8.71 16.53 -2.45
C SER A 206 -7.89 15.61 -3.38
N GLU A 207 -7.03 14.78 -2.83
CA GLU A 207 -6.17 13.87 -3.60
C GLU A 207 -6.81 12.50 -3.83
N VAL A 208 -7.92 12.19 -3.14
CA VAL A 208 -8.59 10.89 -3.31
C VAL A 208 -9.50 10.92 -4.54
N PRO A 209 -9.35 10.01 -5.52
CA PRO A 209 -10.22 9.94 -6.69
C PRO A 209 -11.67 9.72 -6.27
N GLY A 210 -12.58 10.55 -6.75
CA GLY A 210 -14.01 10.45 -6.45
C GLY A 210 -14.51 11.36 -5.31
N SER A 211 -13.64 12.17 -4.69
CA SER A 211 -14.04 13.09 -3.60
C SER A 211 -14.72 14.40 -4.07
N THR A 212 -15.30 14.45 -5.28
CA THR A 212 -16.13 15.57 -5.71
C THR A 212 -17.49 15.53 -5.01
N GLY A 213 -17.53 15.89 -3.73
CA GLY A 213 -18.80 15.99 -2.99
C GLY A 213 -18.58 16.04 -1.47
N HIS A 214 -18.25 17.21 -0.99
CA HIS A 214 -18.30 17.72 0.39
C HIS A 214 -18.86 16.80 1.48
N ARG A 215 -17.99 16.38 2.41
CA ARG A 215 -18.15 16.59 3.87
C ARG A 215 -16.84 16.31 4.57
N GLU A 216 -16.30 17.34 5.21
CA GLU A 216 -15.18 17.27 6.13
C GLU A 216 -15.52 16.38 7.32
N ALA A 217 -14.69 15.38 7.57
CA ALA A 217 -14.66 14.70 8.86
C ALA A 217 -13.26 14.91 9.46
N HIS A 218 -13.24 15.74 10.51
CA HIS A 218 -12.04 16.04 11.29
C HIS A 218 -11.76 14.89 12.25
N CYS A 219 -10.60 14.27 12.15
CA CYS A 219 -10.05 13.43 13.20
C CYS A 219 -9.42 14.34 14.27
N GLY A 220 -10.21 14.75 15.26
CA GLY A 220 -9.72 15.36 16.50
C GLY A 220 -9.27 14.29 17.48
N ARG A 221 -8.38 14.65 18.42
CA ARG A 221 -7.77 13.86 19.51
C ARG A 221 -8.73 13.03 20.39
N ARG A 222 -9.64 12.31 19.85
CA ARG A 222 -10.45 11.31 20.55
C ARG A 222 -10.70 10.18 19.58
N ALA A 223 -10.06 9.07 19.91
CA ALA A 223 -10.46 7.74 19.50
C ALA A 223 -11.00 7.68 18.06
N ILE A 224 -10.36 6.91 17.21
CA ILE A 224 -11.10 6.19 16.18
C ILE A 224 -12.08 5.32 16.97
N SER A 225 -13.15 5.96 17.47
CA SER A 225 -14.16 5.37 18.29
C SER A 225 -15.11 4.60 17.38
N SER A 226 -15.40 3.41 17.78
CA SER A 226 -16.31 2.38 17.32
C SER A 226 -17.70 2.82 16.81
N HIS A 227 -17.79 3.77 15.90
CA HIS A 227 -18.95 4.05 15.06
C HIS A 227 -18.48 4.63 13.74
N LEU A 228 -17.64 3.87 13.05
CA LEU A 228 -17.48 4.01 11.61
C LEU A 228 -18.78 3.56 10.96
N GLY A 229 -19.74 4.45 10.94
CA GLY A 229 -20.81 4.37 9.96
C GLY A 229 -20.13 4.52 8.59
N LEU A 230 -19.82 3.39 7.95
CA LEU A 230 -19.46 3.31 6.56
C LEU A 230 -20.51 4.07 5.75
N ARG A 231 -20.27 5.34 5.48
CA ARG A 231 -21.08 6.05 4.49
C ARG A 231 -20.57 5.59 3.13
N ARG A 232 -21.23 4.56 2.60
CA ARG A 232 -21.14 4.22 1.19
C ARG A 232 -21.45 5.49 0.40
N ASN A 233 -20.43 6.08 -0.19
CA ASN A 233 -20.65 7.01 -1.28
C ASN A 233 -21.30 6.21 -2.40
N ARG A 234 -22.16 6.81 -3.23
CA ARG A 234 -22.92 6.12 -4.30
C ARG A 234 -22.03 5.58 -5.43
N ASP A 235 -20.73 5.90 -5.41
CA ASP A 235 -19.74 5.21 -6.23
C ASP A 235 -19.18 4.01 -5.44
N PRO A 236 -19.39 2.76 -5.90
CA PRO A 236 -19.03 1.55 -5.15
C PRO A 236 -17.52 1.30 -5.06
N GLU A 237 -16.68 2.26 -5.40
CA GLU A 237 -15.28 2.04 -5.74
C GLU A 237 -14.27 2.55 -4.72
N VAL A 238 -14.62 3.48 -3.83
CA VAL A 238 -13.70 4.03 -2.82
C VAL A 238 -14.39 4.14 -1.46
N ASN A 239 -13.89 3.41 -0.47
CA ASN A 239 -14.31 3.54 0.93
C ASN A 239 -13.32 4.42 1.69
N ILE A 240 -13.82 5.37 2.49
CA ILE A 240 -13.03 6.30 3.29
C ILE A 240 -13.19 5.92 4.75
N ALA A 241 -12.07 5.52 5.38
CA ALA A 241 -11.96 5.36 6.83
C ALA A 241 -11.43 6.68 7.43
N LEU A 242 -12.12 7.20 8.42
CA LEU A 242 -11.82 8.47 9.09
C LEU A 242 -11.30 8.21 10.50
#